data_81409dde6b562ea0625578dc077c960f
#
_entry.id   81409dde6b562ea0625578dc077c960f
#
_cell.length_a   1.000
_cell.length_b   1.000
_cell.length_c   1.000
_cell.angle_alpha   90.00
_cell.angle_beta   90.00
_cell.angle_gamma   90.00
#
_symmetry.space_group_name_H-M   'P 1'
#
loop_
_entity.id
_entity.type
_entity.pdbx_description
1 polymer ?
#
loop_
_entity_poly.entity_id
_entity_poly.type
_entity_poly.pdbx_seq_one_letter_code
_entity_poly.pdbx_strand_id
1 'polypeptide(L)'
;MTTKQPDWEAIERAYRAGALSIRTIAERQGVSDTAIRKKAKALGWARDLSDQVRKEVRSKLVRGEVRNDQGANRELDAEIIEEAAEEGAQVVRSHRRDIRKAANIANLLMDDLLTTIKRREEIEDAIAEETADDESGFRRSSMFAAVALPSNAKTLFQLSSAMKNLQVLERQAFGLDEKEKTDEADELSKLMDELSKEA
;
A
#
# COMPACT_ATOMS: atom_id res chain seq x y z
N MET A 1 -30.12 4.20 -22.80
CA MET A 1 -29.10 4.09 -21.70
C MET A 1 -29.58 4.94 -20.56
N THR A 2 -30.13 4.35 -19.52
CA THR A 2 -30.60 5.07 -18.32
C THR A 2 -29.39 5.55 -17.57
N THR A 3 -29.09 6.84 -17.58
CA THR A 3 -28.10 7.46 -16.72
C THR A 3 -28.56 7.34 -15.26
N LYS A 4 -27.99 6.38 -14.54
CA LYS A 4 -28.23 6.23 -13.10
C LYS A 4 -27.85 7.56 -12.43
N GLN A 5 -28.81 8.20 -11.77
CA GLN A 5 -28.48 9.42 -11.02
C GLN A 5 -27.43 9.10 -9.96
N PRO A 6 -26.41 9.97 -9.79
CA PRO A 6 -25.36 9.74 -8.80
C PRO A 6 -25.96 9.71 -7.39
N ASP A 7 -25.55 8.74 -6.60
CA ASP A 7 -25.90 8.67 -5.17
C ASP A 7 -25.03 9.66 -4.38
N TRP A 8 -25.58 10.87 -4.24
CA TRP A 8 -24.86 11.94 -3.55
C TRP A 8 -24.73 11.71 -2.04
N GLU A 9 -25.60 10.93 -1.44
CA GLU A 9 -25.51 10.58 -0.03
C GLU A 9 -24.37 9.61 0.23
N ALA A 10 -24.23 8.58 -0.59
CA ALA A 10 -23.07 7.68 -0.53
C ALA A 10 -21.75 8.43 -0.82
N ILE A 11 -21.76 9.40 -1.76
CA ILE A 11 -20.59 10.25 -2.04
C ILE A 11 -20.23 11.11 -0.82
N GLU A 12 -21.20 11.71 -0.14
CA GLU A 12 -20.98 12.52 1.06
C GLU A 12 -20.40 11.66 2.20
N ARG A 13 -20.97 10.49 2.47
CA ARG A 13 -20.48 9.54 3.47
C ARG A 13 -19.01 9.18 3.21
N ALA A 14 -18.69 8.76 1.99
CA ALA A 14 -17.32 8.44 1.60
C ALA A 14 -16.37 9.65 1.69
N TYR A 15 -16.85 10.85 1.39
CA TYR A 15 -16.07 12.09 1.53
C TYR A 15 -15.77 12.41 3.00
N ARG A 16 -16.78 12.34 3.89
CA ARG A 16 -16.63 12.59 5.33
C ARG A 16 -15.72 11.56 6.00
N ALA A 17 -15.85 10.29 5.65
CA ALA A 17 -14.98 9.23 6.14
C ALA A 17 -13.50 9.45 5.80
N GLY A 18 -13.19 10.09 4.66
CA GLY A 18 -11.84 10.47 4.28
C GLY A 18 -10.87 9.30 4.00
N ALA A 19 -11.35 8.07 4.02
CA ALA A 19 -10.56 6.87 3.74
C ALA A 19 -10.14 6.76 2.28
N LEU A 20 -10.99 7.27 1.37
CA LEU A 20 -10.76 7.24 -0.07
C LEU A 20 -10.36 8.60 -0.62
N SER A 21 -9.58 8.60 -1.72
CA SER A 21 -9.31 9.82 -2.48
C SER A 21 -10.57 10.28 -3.21
N ILE A 22 -10.71 11.61 -3.45
CA ILE A 22 -11.83 12.15 -4.21
C ILE A 22 -11.92 11.51 -5.61
N ARG A 23 -10.78 11.22 -6.22
CA ARG A 23 -10.71 10.57 -7.52
C ARG A 23 -11.27 9.14 -7.46
N THR A 24 -10.91 8.38 -6.45
CA THR A 24 -11.44 7.02 -6.26
C THR A 24 -12.95 7.02 -6.01
N ILE A 25 -13.45 7.98 -5.22
CA ILE A 25 -14.89 8.15 -4.99
C ILE A 25 -15.59 8.48 -6.33
N ALA A 26 -15.01 9.39 -7.12
CA ALA A 26 -15.53 9.79 -8.41
C ALA A 26 -15.62 8.61 -9.40
N GLU A 27 -14.55 7.81 -9.49
CA GLU A 27 -14.49 6.60 -10.32
C GLU A 27 -15.54 5.56 -9.91
N ARG A 28 -15.72 5.30 -8.61
CA ARG A 28 -16.72 4.34 -8.09
C ARG A 28 -18.16 4.76 -8.34
N GLN A 29 -18.43 6.05 -8.24
CA GLN A 29 -19.79 6.60 -8.35
C GLN A 29 -20.13 7.13 -9.75
N GLY A 30 -19.22 7.02 -10.71
CA GLY A 30 -19.41 7.46 -12.08
C GLY A 30 -19.61 8.97 -12.23
N VAL A 31 -19.00 9.77 -11.38
CA VAL A 31 -19.05 11.24 -11.40
C VAL A 31 -17.64 11.82 -11.59
N SER A 32 -17.54 13.12 -11.92
CA SER A 32 -16.23 13.77 -11.96
C SER A 32 -15.78 14.23 -10.55
N ASP A 33 -14.48 14.20 -10.29
CA ASP A 33 -13.89 14.72 -9.06
C ASP A 33 -14.18 16.22 -8.86
N THR A 34 -14.27 16.97 -9.96
CA THR A 34 -14.65 18.38 -9.97
C THR A 34 -16.08 18.59 -9.48
N ALA A 35 -17.02 17.70 -9.87
CA ALA A 35 -18.41 17.75 -9.40
C ALA A 35 -18.49 17.50 -7.89
N ILE A 36 -17.74 16.53 -7.38
CA ILE A 36 -17.67 16.24 -5.93
C ILE A 36 -17.11 17.46 -5.17
N ARG A 37 -15.98 18.02 -5.61
CA ARG A 37 -15.37 19.22 -4.98
C ARG A 37 -16.31 20.42 -4.96
N LYS A 38 -17.00 20.67 -6.08
CA LYS A 38 -17.98 21.78 -6.19
C LYS A 38 -19.12 21.61 -5.21
N LYS A 39 -19.65 20.39 -5.12
CA LYS A 39 -20.77 20.06 -4.23
C LYS A 39 -20.35 20.06 -2.77
N ALA A 40 -19.19 19.51 -2.42
CA ALA A 40 -18.61 19.56 -1.10
C ALA A 40 -18.45 21.00 -0.60
N LYS A 41 -17.94 21.92 -1.45
CA LYS A 41 -17.81 23.34 -1.13
C LYS A 41 -19.17 24.02 -0.96
N ALA A 42 -20.15 23.70 -1.81
CA ALA A 42 -21.49 24.31 -1.76
C ALA A 42 -22.29 23.87 -0.53
N LEU A 43 -22.13 22.62 -0.08
CA LEU A 43 -22.85 22.03 1.05
C LEU A 43 -22.02 22.01 2.35
N GLY A 44 -20.79 22.53 2.33
CA GLY A 44 -19.93 22.60 3.51
C GLY A 44 -19.44 21.23 4.02
N TRP A 45 -19.27 20.24 3.12
CA TRP A 45 -18.78 18.93 3.53
C TRP A 45 -17.38 19.00 4.10
N ALA A 46 -17.15 18.38 5.26
CA ALA A 46 -15.86 18.28 5.92
C ALA A 46 -15.44 16.80 6.04
N ARG A 47 -14.13 16.54 6.12
CA ARG A 47 -13.57 15.21 6.40
C ARG A 47 -13.40 15.04 7.92
N ASP A 48 -14.50 15.17 8.62
CA ASP A 48 -14.57 15.23 10.08
C ASP A 48 -14.41 13.85 10.75
N LEU A 49 -14.64 12.76 10.03
CA LEU A 49 -14.56 11.39 10.55
C LEU A 49 -13.23 10.69 10.25
N SER A 50 -12.31 11.30 9.50
CA SER A 50 -11.07 10.65 9.01
C SER A 50 -10.20 10.09 10.12
N ASP A 51 -10.04 10.80 11.23
CA ASP A 51 -9.19 10.35 12.34
C ASP A 51 -9.84 9.21 13.13
N GLN A 52 -11.15 9.25 13.27
CA GLN A 52 -11.92 8.17 13.90
C GLN A 52 -11.87 6.89 13.07
N VAL A 53 -12.04 7.01 11.74
CA VAL A 53 -11.89 5.90 10.79
C VAL A 53 -10.49 5.30 10.88
N ARG A 54 -9.43 6.10 10.88
CA ARG A 54 -8.05 5.61 11.01
C ARG A 54 -7.83 4.87 12.32
N LYS A 55 -8.33 5.42 13.43
CA LYS A 55 -8.24 4.79 14.74
C LYS A 55 -8.96 3.45 14.77
N GLU A 56 -10.15 3.37 14.17
CA GLU A 56 -10.94 2.14 14.12
C GLU A 56 -10.32 1.10 13.16
N VAL A 57 -9.80 1.51 11.99
CA VAL A 57 -8.99 0.63 11.12
C VAL A 57 -7.84 0.00 11.90
N ARG A 58 -7.10 0.81 12.67
CA ARG A 58 -5.99 0.31 13.50
C ARG A 58 -6.48 -0.66 14.58
N SER A 59 -7.57 -0.34 15.24
CA SER A 59 -8.23 -1.21 16.24
C SER A 59 -8.62 -2.57 15.64
N LYS A 60 -9.25 -2.58 14.47
CA LYS A 60 -9.66 -3.80 13.75
C LYS A 60 -8.48 -4.63 13.23
N LEU A 61 -7.36 -4.00 12.93
CA LEU A 61 -6.14 -4.70 12.51
C LEU A 61 -5.42 -5.37 13.71
N VAL A 62 -5.59 -4.84 14.91
CA VAL A 62 -4.97 -5.34 16.16
C VAL A 62 -5.90 -6.31 16.90
N ARG A 63 -7.20 -6.05 16.88
CA ARG A 63 -8.21 -6.89 17.52
C ARG A 63 -9.01 -7.61 16.42
N GLY A 64 -9.05 -8.93 16.42
CA GLY A 64 -10.13 -9.64 15.77
C GLY A 64 -11.41 -9.40 16.57
N GLU A 65 -12.36 -8.70 15.96
CA GLU A 65 -13.76 -8.47 16.38
C GLU A 65 -14.10 -8.28 17.86
N VAL A 66 -14.51 -7.06 18.25
CA VAL A 66 -15.47 -6.82 19.37
C VAL A 66 -16.32 -5.58 19.04
N ARG A 67 -17.65 -5.74 19.08
CA ARG A 67 -18.69 -4.72 18.88
C ARG A 67 -18.88 -3.84 20.11
N ASN A 68 -19.23 -2.54 19.90
CA ASN A 68 -19.91 -1.71 20.90
C ASN A 68 -20.78 -0.61 20.26
N ASP A 69 -21.98 -0.44 20.86
CA ASP A 69 -23.18 0.27 20.41
C ASP A 69 -23.45 1.54 21.26
N GLN A 70 -23.76 2.70 20.66
CA GLN A 70 -24.55 3.78 21.33
C GLN A 70 -24.85 5.06 20.48
N GLY A 71 -26.12 5.42 20.31
CA GLY A 71 -26.74 6.76 20.19
C GLY A 71 -27.08 7.37 18.82
N ALA A 72 -28.32 7.76 18.50
CA ALA A 72 -28.92 7.95 17.16
C ALA A 72 -28.31 8.91 16.11
N ASN A 73 -27.71 10.07 16.47
CA ASN A 73 -26.82 10.84 15.54
C ASN A 73 -25.40 10.33 15.61
N ARG A 74 -25.01 9.75 16.73
CA ARG A 74 -23.80 8.94 16.87
C ARG A 74 -23.92 7.60 16.16
N GLU A 75 -25.14 7.04 15.99
CA GLU A 75 -25.39 5.82 15.24
C GLU A 75 -25.03 5.96 13.76
N LEU A 76 -25.45 7.06 13.12
CA LEU A 76 -25.14 7.30 11.70
C LEU A 76 -23.63 7.55 11.47
N ASP A 77 -22.99 8.32 12.35
CA ASP A 77 -21.55 8.53 12.29
C ASP A 77 -20.77 7.27 12.67
N ALA A 78 -21.25 6.48 13.64
CA ALA A 78 -20.68 5.19 13.99
C ALA A 78 -20.80 4.17 12.85
N GLU A 79 -21.93 4.14 12.15
CA GLU A 79 -22.14 3.27 10.98
C GLU A 79 -21.20 3.64 9.83
N ILE A 80 -21.03 4.95 9.55
CA ILE A 80 -20.09 5.43 8.55
C ILE A 80 -18.64 5.08 8.90
N ILE A 81 -18.27 5.23 10.19
CA ILE A 81 -16.93 4.89 10.68
C ILE A 81 -16.69 3.39 10.57
N GLU A 82 -17.66 2.58 10.97
CA GLU A 82 -17.57 1.12 10.97
C GLU A 82 -17.42 0.57 9.55
N GLU A 83 -18.26 1.04 8.60
CA GLU A 83 -18.22 0.64 7.19
C GLU A 83 -16.85 1.02 6.55
N ALA A 84 -16.42 2.28 6.75
CA ALA A 84 -15.16 2.75 6.20
C ALA A 84 -13.93 2.08 6.86
N ALA A 85 -14.02 1.75 8.15
CA ALA A 85 -12.97 1.06 8.87
C ALA A 85 -12.84 -0.40 8.43
N GLU A 86 -13.95 -1.10 8.18
CA GLU A 86 -13.92 -2.47 7.65
C GLU A 86 -13.33 -2.50 6.24
N GLU A 87 -13.78 -1.59 5.35
CA GLU A 87 -13.20 -1.47 4.01
C GLU A 87 -11.69 -1.18 4.07
N GLY A 88 -11.29 -0.22 4.90
CA GLY A 88 -9.88 0.12 5.09
C GLY A 88 -9.05 -1.05 5.62
N ALA A 89 -9.56 -1.77 6.62
CA ALA A 89 -8.90 -2.95 7.17
C ALA A 89 -8.78 -4.08 6.14
N GLN A 90 -9.80 -4.27 5.29
CA GLN A 90 -9.78 -5.26 4.22
C GLN A 90 -8.72 -4.92 3.16
N VAL A 91 -8.61 -3.65 2.76
CA VAL A 91 -7.58 -3.16 1.83
C VAL A 91 -6.19 -3.41 2.40
N VAL A 92 -5.94 -3.04 3.67
CA VAL A 92 -4.64 -3.26 4.32
C VAL A 92 -4.30 -4.75 4.40
N ARG A 93 -5.27 -5.61 4.77
CA ARG A 93 -5.08 -7.07 4.78
C ARG A 93 -4.75 -7.63 3.39
N SER A 94 -5.37 -7.10 2.32
CA SER A 94 -5.03 -7.47 0.95
C SER A 94 -3.62 -7.06 0.59
N HIS A 95 -3.25 -5.80 0.84
CA HIS A 95 -1.90 -5.29 0.58
C HIS A 95 -0.83 -6.12 1.31
N ARG A 96 -1.05 -6.46 2.58
CA ARG A 96 -0.12 -7.33 3.34
C ARG A 96 0.05 -8.71 2.73
N ARG A 97 -1.01 -9.30 2.14
CA ARG A 97 -0.91 -10.57 1.42
C ARG A 97 -0.11 -10.42 0.14
N ASP A 98 -0.37 -9.37 -0.63
CA ASP A 98 0.28 -9.12 -1.91
C ASP A 98 1.78 -8.80 -1.72
N ILE A 99 2.12 -8.01 -0.72
CA ILE A 99 3.51 -7.72 -0.34
C ILE A 99 4.24 -9.02 0.04
N ARG A 100 3.64 -9.87 0.89
CA ARG A 100 4.24 -11.16 1.26
C ARG A 100 4.44 -12.07 0.05
N LYS A 101 3.46 -12.13 -0.86
CA LYS A 101 3.58 -12.91 -2.10
C LYS A 101 4.72 -12.40 -2.97
N ALA A 102 4.82 -11.08 -3.14
CA ALA A 102 5.89 -10.46 -3.91
C ALA A 102 7.27 -10.68 -3.26
N ALA A 103 7.38 -10.58 -1.94
CA ALA A 103 8.60 -10.88 -1.19
C ALA A 103 9.04 -12.34 -1.36
N ASN A 104 8.11 -13.30 -1.31
CA ASN A 104 8.41 -14.70 -1.57
C ASN A 104 8.94 -14.94 -2.98
N ILE A 105 8.34 -14.31 -4.00
CA ILE A 105 8.82 -14.41 -5.39
C ILE A 105 10.23 -13.79 -5.51
N ALA A 106 10.48 -12.63 -4.89
CA ALA A 106 11.79 -12.00 -4.91
C ALA A 106 12.87 -12.88 -4.25
N ASN A 107 12.54 -13.56 -3.14
CA ASN A 107 13.44 -14.50 -2.47
C ASN A 107 13.75 -15.71 -3.36
N LEU A 108 12.75 -16.31 -4.00
CA LEU A 108 12.96 -17.42 -4.94
C LEU A 108 13.89 -17.03 -6.10
N LEU A 109 13.66 -15.85 -6.68
CA LEU A 109 14.53 -15.32 -7.75
C LEU A 109 15.96 -15.07 -7.26
N MET A 110 16.13 -14.66 -6.00
CA MET A 110 17.45 -14.50 -5.39
C MET A 110 18.16 -15.85 -5.21
N ASP A 111 17.44 -16.88 -4.79
CA ASP A 111 17.97 -18.24 -4.63
C ASP A 111 18.35 -18.85 -6.00
N ASP A 112 17.53 -18.63 -7.03
CA ASP A 112 17.84 -19.04 -8.40
C ASP A 112 19.09 -18.34 -8.94
N LEU A 113 19.20 -17.02 -8.71
CA LEU A 113 20.39 -16.25 -9.08
C LEU A 113 21.63 -16.79 -8.36
N LEU A 114 21.53 -17.04 -7.05
CA LEU A 114 22.62 -17.61 -6.27
C LEU A 114 23.05 -18.98 -6.79
N THR A 115 22.09 -19.81 -7.16
CA THR A 115 22.34 -21.15 -7.74
C THR A 115 23.02 -21.03 -9.10
N THR A 116 22.57 -20.13 -9.95
CA THR A 116 23.19 -19.83 -11.26
C THR A 116 24.65 -19.39 -11.09
N ILE A 117 24.92 -18.50 -10.12
CA ILE A 117 26.29 -18.03 -9.86
C ILE A 117 27.18 -19.17 -9.35
N LYS A 118 26.69 -20.01 -8.43
CA LYS A 118 27.45 -21.15 -7.87
C LYS A 118 27.77 -22.23 -8.89
N ARG A 119 26.86 -22.45 -9.84
CA ARG A 119 27.00 -23.49 -10.87
C ARG A 119 27.40 -22.94 -12.23
N ARG A 120 27.98 -21.75 -12.26
CA ARG A 120 28.27 -21.03 -13.50
C ARG A 120 29.15 -21.84 -14.45
N GLU A 121 30.23 -22.44 -13.96
CA GLU A 121 31.15 -23.26 -14.77
C GLU A 121 30.42 -24.44 -15.39
N GLU A 122 29.64 -25.18 -14.61
CA GLU A 122 28.84 -26.30 -15.11
C GLU A 122 27.82 -25.88 -16.18
N ILE A 123 27.23 -24.70 -16.02
CA ILE A 123 26.25 -24.15 -16.99
C ILE A 123 26.99 -23.71 -18.27
N GLU A 124 28.14 -23.06 -18.14
CA GLU A 124 28.97 -22.66 -19.28
C GLU A 124 29.46 -23.87 -20.09
N ASP A 125 29.87 -24.96 -19.44
CA ASP A 125 30.25 -26.22 -20.09
C ASP A 125 29.05 -26.85 -20.82
N ALA A 126 27.89 -26.91 -20.17
CA ALA A 126 26.67 -27.43 -20.79
C ALA A 126 26.24 -26.58 -22.02
N ILE A 127 26.36 -25.26 -21.95
CA ILE A 127 26.10 -24.38 -23.09
C ILE A 127 27.08 -24.67 -24.24
N ALA A 128 28.34 -24.87 -23.92
CA ALA A 128 29.38 -25.14 -24.94
C ALA A 128 29.10 -26.48 -25.65
N GLU A 129 28.70 -27.51 -24.90
CA GLU A 129 28.36 -28.82 -25.43
C GLU A 129 27.08 -28.77 -26.27
N GLU A 130 25.99 -28.21 -25.74
CA GLU A 130 24.68 -28.10 -26.41
C GLU A 130 24.70 -27.28 -27.69
N THR A 131 25.62 -26.35 -27.80
CA THR A 131 25.76 -25.43 -28.96
C THR A 131 26.94 -25.78 -29.86
N ALA A 132 27.57 -26.96 -29.70
CA ALA A 132 28.74 -27.35 -30.46
C ALA A 132 28.48 -27.46 -31.96
N ASP A 133 27.31 -27.97 -32.34
CA ASP A 133 26.87 -28.24 -33.70
C ASP A 133 26.04 -27.11 -34.32
N ASP A 134 25.90 -25.96 -33.62
CA ASP A 134 25.11 -24.83 -34.11
C ASP A 134 25.83 -24.16 -35.30
N GLU A 135 25.16 -24.03 -36.44
CA GLU A 135 25.68 -23.37 -37.65
C GLU A 135 26.01 -21.87 -37.43
N SER A 136 25.29 -21.21 -36.52
CA SER A 136 25.53 -19.82 -36.15
C SER A 136 25.89 -19.69 -34.66
N GLY A 137 26.94 -18.90 -34.37
CA GLY A 137 27.32 -18.64 -32.97
C GLY A 137 26.34 -17.75 -32.17
N PHE A 138 25.20 -17.36 -32.74
CA PHE A 138 24.24 -16.43 -32.09
C PHE A 138 23.61 -17.02 -30.86
N ARG A 139 23.10 -18.28 -30.94
CA ARG A 139 22.47 -18.98 -29.80
C ARG A 139 23.50 -19.12 -28.68
N ARG A 140 24.69 -19.63 -28.98
CA ARG A 140 25.79 -19.76 -28.02
C ARG A 140 26.12 -18.42 -27.34
N SER A 141 26.34 -17.37 -28.10
CA SER A 141 26.63 -16.04 -27.59
C SER A 141 25.52 -15.51 -26.67
N SER A 142 24.24 -15.69 -27.05
CA SER A 142 23.09 -15.27 -26.24
C SER A 142 22.99 -16.03 -24.92
N MET A 143 23.25 -17.37 -24.92
CA MET A 143 23.22 -18.19 -23.72
C MET A 143 24.36 -17.82 -22.77
N PHE A 144 25.59 -17.63 -23.25
CA PHE A 144 26.69 -17.14 -22.42
C PHE A 144 26.43 -15.76 -21.85
N ALA A 145 25.84 -14.85 -22.63
CA ALA A 145 25.48 -13.51 -22.14
C ALA A 145 24.46 -13.54 -21.02
N ALA A 146 23.53 -14.51 -21.03
CA ALA A 146 22.51 -14.66 -19.99
C ALA A 146 23.13 -15.04 -18.62
N VAL A 147 24.16 -15.88 -18.58
CA VAL A 147 24.84 -16.33 -17.35
C VAL A 147 26.06 -15.48 -16.98
N ALA A 148 26.41 -14.51 -17.82
CA ALA A 148 27.56 -13.65 -17.61
C ALA A 148 27.41 -12.78 -16.34
N LEU A 149 28.54 -12.49 -15.70
CA LEU A 149 28.58 -11.68 -14.48
C LEU A 149 27.85 -10.32 -14.60
N PRO A 150 27.96 -9.56 -15.70
CA PRO A 150 27.20 -8.31 -15.85
C PRO A 150 25.69 -8.49 -15.86
N SER A 151 25.19 -9.59 -16.45
CA SER A 151 23.76 -9.93 -16.44
C SER A 151 23.28 -10.26 -15.03
N ASN A 152 24.03 -11.10 -14.30
CA ASN A 152 23.74 -11.46 -12.92
C ASN A 152 23.80 -10.24 -12.00
N ALA A 153 24.77 -9.34 -12.16
CA ALA A 153 24.87 -8.10 -11.39
C ALA A 153 23.69 -7.16 -11.65
N LYS A 154 23.23 -7.04 -12.90
CA LYS A 154 22.04 -6.28 -13.27
C LYS A 154 20.78 -6.85 -12.60
N THR A 155 20.62 -8.15 -12.65
CA THR A 155 19.47 -8.86 -11.99
C THR A 155 19.50 -8.65 -10.48
N LEU A 156 20.66 -8.78 -9.84
CA LEU A 156 20.84 -8.53 -8.42
C LEU A 156 20.45 -7.09 -8.05
N PHE A 157 20.87 -6.10 -8.82
CA PHE A 157 20.52 -4.71 -8.60
C PHE A 157 19.01 -4.48 -8.71
N GLN A 158 18.36 -5.08 -9.71
CA GLN A 158 16.90 -4.97 -9.89
C GLN A 158 16.13 -5.63 -8.72
N LEU A 159 16.55 -6.84 -8.30
CA LEU A 159 15.95 -7.54 -7.16
C LEU A 159 16.15 -6.76 -5.85
N SER A 160 17.35 -6.23 -5.61
CA SER A 160 17.64 -5.41 -4.42
C SER A 160 16.77 -4.14 -4.38
N SER A 161 16.55 -3.49 -5.52
CA SER A 161 15.66 -2.33 -5.64
C SER A 161 14.21 -2.71 -5.39
N ALA A 162 13.75 -3.85 -5.91
CA ALA A 162 12.40 -4.37 -5.67
C ALA A 162 12.20 -4.69 -4.18
N MET A 163 13.15 -5.38 -3.54
CA MET A 163 13.09 -5.70 -2.11
C MET A 163 13.06 -4.44 -1.23
N LYS A 164 13.86 -3.42 -1.55
CA LYS A 164 13.83 -2.13 -0.85
C LYS A 164 12.44 -1.50 -0.93
N ASN A 165 11.82 -1.49 -2.11
CA ASN A 165 10.47 -0.95 -2.29
C ASN A 165 9.43 -1.77 -1.51
N LEU A 166 9.54 -3.11 -1.51
CA LEU A 166 8.66 -3.98 -0.74
C LEU A 166 8.77 -3.72 0.77
N GLN A 167 9.98 -3.51 1.30
CA GLN A 167 10.19 -3.16 2.71
C GLN A 167 9.52 -1.82 3.07
N VAL A 168 9.61 -0.80 2.20
CA VAL A 168 8.92 0.48 2.42
C VAL A 168 7.41 0.29 2.45
N LEU A 169 6.86 -0.45 1.48
CA LEU A 169 5.42 -0.75 1.42
C LEU A 169 4.96 -1.57 2.63
N GLU A 170 5.78 -2.51 3.09
CA GLU A 170 5.49 -3.32 4.27
C GLU A 170 5.44 -2.45 5.52
N ARG A 171 6.43 -1.58 5.74
CA ARG A 171 6.46 -0.63 6.87
C ARG A 171 5.22 0.25 6.87
N GLN A 172 4.83 0.80 5.70
CA GLN A 172 3.62 1.60 5.54
C GLN A 172 2.34 0.79 5.84
N ALA A 173 2.24 -0.43 5.30
CA ALA A 173 1.08 -1.31 5.51
C ALA A 173 0.92 -1.77 6.97
N PHE A 174 2.01 -1.78 7.75
CA PHE A 174 2.00 -2.07 9.19
C PHE A 174 1.97 -0.80 10.06
N GLY A 175 1.98 0.40 9.47
CA GLY A 175 1.97 1.67 10.19
C GLY A 175 3.25 1.95 10.96
N LEU A 176 4.38 1.34 10.57
CA LEU A 176 5.67 1.49 11.29
C LEU A 176 6.37 2.83 10.99
N ASP A 177 5.93 3.54 9.96
CA ASP A 177 6.48 4.83 9.55
C ASP A 177 5.63 6.01 10.06
N GLU A 178 4.44 5.75 10.62
CA GLU A 178 3.71 6.78 11.32
C GLU A 178 4.49 7.08 12.61
N LYS A 179 5.14 8.24 12.66
CA LYS A 179 5.49 8.83 13.94
C LYS A 179 4.17 8.93 14.70
N GLU A 180 4.06 8.23 15.81
CA GLU A 180 3.09 8.63 16.82
C GLU A 180 3.30 10.13 16.98
N LYS A 181 2.34 10.93 16.56
CA LYS A 181 2.12 12.24 17.15
C LYS A 181 1.74 11.87 18.57
N THR A 182 2.75 11.71 19.38
CA THR A 182 2.57 11.50 20.78
C THR A 182 1.80 12.71 21.28
N ASP A 183 0.61 12.46 21.83
CA ASP A 183 -0.09 13.46 22.65
C ASP A 183 0.88 14.09 23.66
N GLU A 184 1.96 13.36 24.03
CA GLU A 184 3.10 13.82 24.82
C GLU A 184 3.85 15.02 24.24
N ALA A 185 4.02 15.15 22.90
CA ALA A 185 4.67 16.33 22.32
C ALA A 185 3.74 17.54 22.35
N ASP A 186 2.41 17.33 22.21
CA ASP A 186 1.41 18.37 22.37
C ASP A 186 1.21 18.73 23.86
N GLU A 187 1.29 17.76 24.79
CA GLU A 187 1.26 18.01 26.23
C GLU A 187 2.53 18.73 26.70
N LEU A 188 3.71 18.32 26.22
CA LEU A 188 4.96 19.02 26.53
C LEU A 188 4.97 20.45 25.99
N SER A 189 4.44 20.66 24.79
CA SER A 189 4.30 22.00 24.19
C SER A 189 3.33 22.87 24.99
N LYS A 190 2.22 22.32 25.48
CA LYS A 190 1.27 23.03 26.35
C LYS A 190 1.86 23.36 27.70
N LEU A 191 2.59 22.43 28.31
CA LEU A 191 3.32 22.64 29.57
C LEU A 191 4.41 23.73 29.44
N MET A 192 5.14 23.73 28.33
CA MET A 192 6.13 24.77 28.05
C MET A 192 5.49 26.14 27.82
N ASP A 193 4.34 26.19 27.15
CA ASP A 193 3.56 27.41 26.97
C ASP A 193 2.95 27.95 28.29
N GLU A 194 2.53 27.08 29.19
CA GLU A 194 2.05 27.44 30.52
C GLU A 194 3.19 27.99 31.39
N LEU A 195 4.32 27.32 31.43
CA LEU A 195 5.52 27.77 32.17
C LEU A 195 6.08 29.10 31.64
N SER A 196 5.95 29.33 30.35
CA SER A 196 6.36 30.61 29.71
C SER A 196 5.43 31.79 30.02
N LYS A 197 4.23 31.51 30.52
CA LYS A 197 3.26 32.56 30.93
C LYS A 197 3.33 32.90 32.42
N GLU A 198 3.97 32.05 33.21
CA GLU A 198 4.16 32.25 34.65
C GLU A 198 5.52 32.90 35.01
N ALA A 199 6.40 33.09 34.04
CA ALA A 199 7.69 33.76 34.17
C ALA A 199 7.66 35.20 33.63
#